data_0e8fc5d74498de65c00a624f694f16ee
#
_entry.id   0e8fc5d74498de65c00a624f694f16ee
#
_cell.length_a   1.000
_cell.length_b   1.000
_cell.length_c   1.000
_cell.angle_alpha   90.00
_cell.angle_beta   90.00
_cell.angle_gamma   90.00
#
_symmetry.space_group_name_H-M   'P 1'
#
loop_
_entity.id
_entity.type
_entity.pdbx_description
1 polymer ?
#
loop_
_entity_poly.entity_id
_entity_poly.type
_entity_poly.pdbx_seq_one_letter_code
_entity_poly.pdbx_strand_id
1 'polypeptide(L)'
;MNDTPLKEENRALTPISESPLKVWLERDGALLRLRLARPKANLIDAGMIAALVNAFTTHKDNPGLLAALVDHEGPHFSFGASVEEHLPAQCARMLKSLHGLLGLMLEWPRPILMAVRGQCLGGGLEFAAAGSLVFAAPDAQLGQPEIKLGVFAPAASVLLPLRVGQARAEDLLLSGRSISALQAATWGLVHEVADDPAAGALTYFEKNLLGKSAAALALAVRAAREPFAELARARLDDVEALYLDKLMATRDANEGLQAFIEKRQPRWEHR
;
A
#
# COMPACT_ATOMS: atom_id res chain seq x y z
N MET A 1 62.13 -25.55 -5.57
CA MET A 1 60.84 -25.73 -4.83
C MET A 1 60.42 -24.35 -4.37
N ASN A 2 59.51 -23.75 -5.12
CA ASN A 2 58.97 -22.42 -4.82
C ASN A 2 57.53 -22.62 -4.36
N ASP A 3 57.34 -22.50 -3.07
CA ASP A 3 55.99 -22.40 -2.48
C ASP A 3 55.53 -20.94 -2.50
N THR A 4 54.56 -20.65 -3.35
CA THR A 4 53.85 -19.37 -3.36
C THR A 4 52.54 -19.55 -2.60
N PRO A 5 52.29 -18.82 -1.52
CA PRO A 5 51.02 -18.93 -0.80
C PRO A 5 49.91 -18.27 -1.62
N LEU A 6 48.79 -19.00 -1.76
CA LEU A 6 47.52 -18.54 -2.32
C LEU A 6 46.96 -17.42 -1.44
N LYS A 7 46.79 -16.23 -2.03
CA LYS A 7 46.06 -15.13 -1.42
C LYS A 7 44.55 -15.52 -1.38
N GLU A 8 44.01 -15.75 -0.18
CA GLU A 8 42.59 -15.74 0.06
C GLU A 8 42.02 -14.36 -0.28
N GLU A 9 41.29 -14.27 -1.37
CA GLU A 9 40.46 -13.11 -1.68
C GLU A 9 39.31 -13.05 -0.65
N ASN A 10 39.44 -12.09 0.24
CA ASN A 10 38.40 -11.70 1.21
C ASN A 10 37.24 -11.08 0.41
N ARG A 11 36.29 -11.91 -0.06
CA ARG A 11 35.02 -11.45 -0.59
C ARG A 11 34.27 -10.77 0.55
N ALA A 12 34.32 -9.44 0.55
CA ALA A 12 33.45 -8.63 1.40
C ALA A 12 32.00 -9.04 1.14
N LEU A 13 31.38 -9.69 2.11
CA LEU A 13 29.95 -9.99 2.12
C LEU A 13 29.23 -8.64 2.04
N THR A 14 28.52 -8.40 0.95
CA THR A 14 27.60 -7.28 0.83
C THR A 14 26.65 -7.34 2.03
N PRO A 15 26.46 -6.26 2.79
CA PRO A 15 25.52 -6.28 3.91
C PRO A 15 24.17 -6.74 3.39
N ILE A 16 23.60 -7.79 4.00
CA ILE A 16 22.21 -8.18 3.77
C ILE A 16 21.38 -6.98 4.17
N SER A 17 20.76 -6.28 3.21
CA SER A 17 19.88 -5.16 3.51
C SER A 17 18.80 -5.68 4.44
N GLU A 18 18.60 -5.02 5.58
CA GLU A 18 17.50 -5.35 6.49
C GLU A 18 16.19 -5.36 5.70
N SER A 19 15.33 -6.36 6.00
CA SER A 19 14.04 -6.48 5.32
C SER A 19 13.24 -5.17 5.45
N PRO A 20 12.63 -4.67 4.37
CA PRO A 20 11.79 -3.47 4.43
C PRO A 20 10.53 -3.67 5.26
N LEU A 21 10.22 -4.92 5.63
CA LEU A 21 9.03 -5.33 6.36
C LEU A 21 9.45 -6.20 7.56
N LYS A 22 8.96 -5.84 8.75
CA LYS A 22 9.03 -6.70 9.93
C LYS A 22 7.75 -7.52 10.03
N VAL A 23 7.88 -8.83 10.26
CA VAL A 23 6.76 -9.78 10.29
C VAL A 23 6.86 -10.63 11.54
N TRP A 24 5.78 -10.71 12.32
CA TRP A 24 5.68 -11.58 13.48
C TRP A 24 4.24 -11.93 13.81
N LEU A 25 4.05 -12.91 14.67
CA LEU A 25 2.74 -13.32 15.18
C LEU A 25 2.59 -12.86 16.63
N GLU A 26 1.39 -12.40 16.98
CA GLU A 26 0.98 -12.05 18.34
C GLU A 26 -0.28 -12.82 18.74
N ARG A 27 -0.64 -12.74 20.03
CA ARG A 27 -1.86 -13.36 20.58
C ARG A 27 -1.94 -14.85 20.25
N ASP A 28 -0.90 -15.58 20.61
CA ASP A 28 -0.76 -17.03 20.39
C ASP A 28 -0.97 -17.42 18.90
N GLY A 29 -0.51 -16.57 18.00
CA GLY A 29 -0.59 -16.79 16.55
C GLY A 29 -1.89 -16.32 15.89
N ALA A 30 -2.82 -15.75 16.65
CA ALA A 30 -4.10 -15.29 16.14
C ALA A 30 -4.02 -13.96 15.35
N LEU A 31 -2.95 -13.17 15.53
CA LEU A 31 -2.73 -11.90 14.86
C LEU A 31 -1.39 -11.87 14.14
N LEU A 32 -1.43 -11.65 12.82
CA LEU A 32 -0.23 -11.37 12.01
C LEU A 32 0.09 -9.89 12.08
N ARG A 33 1.31 -9.54 12.51
CA ARG A 33 1.80 -8.16 12.49
C ARG A 33 2.74 -7.96 11.31
N LEU A 34 2.46 -6.89 10.57
CA LEU A 34 3.24 -6.45 9.43
C LEU A 34 3.63 -4.99 9.65
N ARG A 35 4.92 -4.70 9.81
CA ARG A 35 5.39 -3.35 10.05
C ARG A 35 6.29 -2.88 8.92
N LEU A 36 5.86 -1.82 8.22
CA LEU A 36 6.69 -1.15 7.24
C LEU A 36 7.91 -0.55 7.95
N ALA A 37 9.13 -0.91 7.55
CA ALA A 37 10.35 -0.65 8.29
C ALA A 37 11.42 0.06 7.45
N ARG A 38 11.02 0.96 6.56
CA ARG A 38 11.89 1.92 5.86
C ARG A 38 11.49 3.36 6.19
N PRO A 39 11.62 3.78 7.48
CA PRO A 39 11.35 5.15 7.86
C PRO A 39 12.34 6.05 7.10
N LYS A 40 11.88 7.08 6.65
CA LYS A 40 11.07 8.20 6.62
C LYS A 40 9.94 8.11 5.58
N ALA A 41 10.10 7.37 4.50
CA ALA A 41 9.17 7.40 3.37
C ALA A 41 8.28 6.15 3.31
N ASN A 42 8.74 4.99 3.81
CA ASN A 42 8.05 3.70 3.70
C ASN A 42 7.46 3.50 2.30
N LEU A 43 8.29 3.69 1.26
CA LEU A 43 7.84 3.56 -0.12
C LEU A 43 7.31 2.14 -0.38
N ILE A 44 6.22 2.06 -1.11
CA ILE A 44 5.66 0.82 -1.63
C ILE A 44 6.36 0.52 -2.96
N ASP A 45 7.66 0.26 -2.88
CA ASP A 45 8.55 -0.09 -3.98
C ASP A 45 8.57 -1.61 -4.22
N ALA A 46 9.27 -2.06 -5.27
CA ALA A 46 9.36 -3.47 -5.62
C ALA A 46 9.83 -4.36 -4.45
N GLY A 47 10.76 -3.87 -3.61
CA GLY A 47 11.26 -4.61 -2.44
C GLY A 47 10.21 -4.75 -1.33
N MET A 48 9.48 -3.69 -1.04
CA MET A 48 8.38 -3.69 -0.07
C MET A 48 7.22 -4.55 -0.56
N ILE A 49 6.84 -4.43 -1.84
CA ILE A 49 5.79 -5.25 -2.46
C ILE A 49 6.15 -6.73 -2.35
N ALA A 50 7.37 -7.12 -2.70
CA ALA A 50 7.81 -8.52 -2.61
C ALA A 50 7.75 -9.06 -1.17
N ALA A 51 8.16 -8.26 -0.18
CA ALA A 51 8.10 -8.64 1.23
C ALA A 51 6.65 -8.80 1.72
N LEU A 52 5.74 -7.89 1.34
CA LEU A 52 4.32 -7.96 1.67
C LEU A 52 3.64 -9.18 1.02
N VAL A 53 3.88 -9.41 -0.28
CA VAL A 53 3.36 -10.58 -0.99
C VAL A 53 3.82 -11.87 -0.32
N ASN A 54 5.10 -11.98 0.01
CA ASN A 54 5.63 -13.15 0.72
C ASN A 54 4.95 -13.35 2.09
N ALA A 55 4.79 -12.28 2.88
CA ALA A 55 4.17 -12.37 4.19
C ALA A 55 2.70 -12.81 4.10
N PHE A 56 1.89 -12.19 3.24
CA PHE A 56 0.50 -12.58 3.05
C PHE A 56 0.36 -14.01 2.52
N THR A 57 1.19 -14.43 1.56
CA THR A 57 1.16 -15.78 0.99
C THR A 57 1.55 -16.83 2.02
N THR A 58 2.62 -16.59 2.79
CA THR A 58 3.10 -17.53 3.82
C THR A 58 2.06 -17.77 4.91
N HIS A 59 1.29 -16.75 5.28
CA HIS A 59 0.34 -16.84 6.39
C HIS A 59 -1.13 -17.07 5.94
N LYS A 60 -1.40 -17.16 4.64
CA LYS A 60 -2.76 -17.29 4.09
C LYS A 60 -3.53 -18.46 4.68
N ASP A 61 -2.88 -19.60 4.79
CA ASP A 61 -3.51 -20.86 5.19
C ASP A 61 -3.31 -21.20 6.67
N ASN A 62 -2.82 -20.25 7.50
CA ASN A 62 -2.70 -20.46 8.94
C ASN A 62 -4.09 -20.61 9.58
N PRO A 63 -4.44 -21.81 10.13
CA PRO A 63 -5.80 -22.09 10.57
C PRO A 63 -6.22 -21.32 11.83
N GLY A 64 -5.25 -20.90 12.66
CA GLY A 64 -5.51 -20.13 13.88
C GLY A 64 -5.53 -18.61 13.68
N LEU A 65 -5.16 -18.14 12.51
CA LEU A 65 -5.06 -16.71 12.25
C LEU A 65 -6.44 -16.07 12.08
N LEU A 66 -6.67 -14.96 12.79
CA LEU A 66 -7.93 -14.23 12.79
C LEU A 66 -7.86 -12.90 12.02
N ALA A 67 -6.69 -12.23 12.01
CA ALA A 67 -6.50 -10.96 11.31
C ALA A 67 -5.04 -10.70 10.99
N ALA A 68 -4.78 -9.72 10.10
CA ALA A 68 -3.51 -9.03 10.00
C ALA A 68 -3.67 -7.58 10.49
N LEU A 69 -2.59 -7.04 11.09
CA LEU A 69 -2.46 -5.63 11.44
C LEU A 69 -1.19 -5.08 10.80
N VAL A 70 -1.37 -4.11 9.92
CA VAL A 70 -0.30 -3.38 9.24
C VAL A 70 -0.09 -2.06 9.94
N ASP A 71 1.12 -1.81 10.40
CA ASP A 71 1.58 -0.54 10.95
C ASP A 71 2.95 -0.13 10.34
N HIS A 72 3.60 0.88 10.87
CA HIS A 72 4.84 1.40 10.29
C HIS A 72 5.79 1.95 11.35
N GLU A 73 7.08 1.99 11.01
CA GLU A 73 8.09 2.74 11.72
C GLU A 73 8.19 4.17 11.18
N GLY A 74 8.65 5.07 12.04
CA GLY A 74 8.82 6.48 11.70
C GLY A 74 7.51 7.29 11.73
N PRO A 75 7.56 8.56 11.32
CA PRO A 75 6.46 9.52 11.49
C PRO A 75 5.36 9.39 10.42
N HIS A 76 5.60 8.63 9.35
CA HIS A 76 4.71 8.57 8.19
C HIS A 76 4.41 7.13 7.79
N PHE A 77 3.16 6.86 7.44
CA PHE A 77 2.74 5.54 6.97
C PHE A 77 3.42 5.20 5.65
N SER A 78 3.20 6.01 4.60
CA SER A 78 3.87 5.84 3.32
C SER A 78 3.69 7.10 2.44
N PHE A 79 4.74 7.45 1.71
CA PHE A 79 4.68 8.49 0.67
C PHE A 79 4.26 7.94 -0.71
N GLY A 80 3.91 6.65 -0.80
CA GLY A 80 3.43 6.02 -2.02
C GLY A 80 4.48 5.17 -2.72
N ALA A 81 4.28 4.93 -4.01
CA ALA A 81 5.22 4.21 -4.85
C ALA A 81 6.44 5.07 -5.21
N SER A 82 7.55 4.44 -5.63
CA SER A 82 8.72 5.17 -6.12
C SER A 82 8.40 5.91 -7.42
N VAL A 83 8.70 7.21 -7.49
CA VAL A 83 8.50 7.99 -8.73
C VAL A 83 9.43 7.51 -9.83
N GLU A 84 10.64 7.08 -9.49
CA GLU A 84 11.58 6.50 -10.43
C GLU A 84 11.03 5.23 -11.11
N GLU A 85 10.26 4.41 -10.36
CA GLU A 85 9.60 3.21 -10.91
C GLU A 85 8.41 3.53 -11.82
N HIS A 86 7.91 4.77 -11.85
CA HIS A 86 6.88 5.24 -12.79
C HIS A 86 7.46 5.62 -14.17
N LEU A 87 8.78 5.73 -14.30
CA LEU A 87 9.39 6.00 -15.59
C LEU A 87 9.10 4.88 -16.61
N PRO A 88 9.02 5.18 -17.93
CA PRO A 88 8.58 4.24 -18.95
C PRO A 88 9.25 2.87 -18.92
N ALA A 89 10.53 2.81 -18.57
CA ALA A 89 11.28 1.55 -18.51
C ALA A 89 10.82 0.57 -17.41
N GLN A 90 10.15 1.05 -16.37
CA GLN A 90 9.80 0.27 -15.17
C GLN A 90 8.29 0.26 -14.87
N CYS A 91 7.56 1.24 -15.40
CA CYS A 91 6.19 1.53 -15.04
C CYS A 91 5.26 0.31 -15.15
N ALA A 92 5.28 -0.40 -16.26
CA ALA A 92 4.43 -1.58 -16.47
C ALA A 92 4.70 -2.68 -15.42
N ARG A 93 5.96 -2.92 -15.08
CA ARG A 93 6.34 -3.90 -14.06
C ARG A 93 5.91 -3.45 -12.67
N MET A 94 6.10 -2.18 -12.35
CA MET A 94 5.71 -1.59 -11.07
C MET A 94 4.20 -1.68 -10.87
N LEU A 95 3.38 -1.22 -11.82
CA LEU A 95 1.92 -1.30 -11.75
C LEU A 95 1.44 -2.74 -11.59
N LYS A 96 1.92 -3.65 -12.42
CA LYS A 96 1.57 -5.08 -12.32
C LYS A 96 1.89 -5.65 -10.94
N SER A 97 3.02 -5.29 -10.36
CA SER A 97 3.43 -5.76 -9.03
C SER A 97 2.54 -5.18 -7.93
N LEU A 98 2.26 -3.88 -7.97
CA LEU A 98 1.38 -3.21 -7.01
C LEU A 98 -0.05 -3.74 -7.10
N HIS A 99 -0.62 -3.81 -8.30
CA HIS A 99 -1.98 -4.32 -8.51
C HIS A 99 -2.10 -5.79 -8.11
N GLY A 100 -1.04 -6.60 -8.35
CA GLY A 100 -0.97 -7.98 -7.87
C GLY A 100 -1.01 -8.08 -6.34
N LEU A 101 -0.28 -7.22 -5.61
CA LEU A 101 -0.36 -7.14 -4.15
C LEU A 101 -1.76 -6.73 -3.68
N LEU A 102 -2.35 -5.70 -4.29
CA LEU A 102 -3.69 -5.24 -3.91
C LEU A 102 -4.75 -6.33 -4.17
N GLY A 103 -4.66 -7.03 -5.29
CA GLY A 103 -5.51 -8.19 -5.59
C GLY A 103 -5.39 -9.29 -4.54
N LEU A 104 -4.16 -9.65 -4.16
CA LEU A 104 -3.89 -10.61 -3.08
C LEU A 104 -4.54 -10.18 -1.76
N MET A 105 -4.44 -8.88 -1.39
CA MET A 105 -5.05 -8.35 -0.17
C MET A 105 -6.57 -8.37 -0.21
N LEU A 106 -7.17 -8.06 -1.36
CA LEU A 106 -8.62 -8.08 -1.54
C LEU A 106 -9.18 -9.50 -1.39
N GLU A 107 -8.42 -10.51 -1.80
CA GLU A 107 -8.78 -11.94 -1.71
C GLU A 107 -8.34 -12.61 -0.41
N TRP A 108 -7.53 -11.92 0.39
CA TRP A 108 -6.98 -12.52 1.61
C TRP A 108 -8.09 -12.88 2.60
N PRO A 109 -8.13 -14.12 3.13
CA PRO A 109 -9.31 -14.64 3.81
C PRO A 109 -9.48 -14.17 5.26
N ARG A 110 -8.80 -13.11 5.67
CA ARG A 110 -8.90 -12.53 7.02
C ARG A 110 -9.04 -11.02 6.93
N PRO A 111 -9.60 -10.35 7.95
CA PRO A 111 -9.56 -8.89 8.04
C PRO A 111 -8.11 -8.38 8.07
N ILE A 112 -7.85 -7.30 7.33
CA ILE A 112 -6.59 -6.56 7.36
C ILE A 112 -6.87 -5.20 7.99
N LEU A 113 -6.32 -4.96 9.16
CA LEU A 113 -6.42 -3.71 9.90
C LEU A 113 -5.21 -2.84 9.51
N MET A 114 -5.44 -1.58 9.16
CA MET A 114 -4.40 -0.64 8.73
C MET A 114 -4.27 0.46 9.78
N ALA A 115 -3.09 0.65 10.35
CA ALA A 115 -2.80 1.69 11.33
C ALA A 115 -1.92 2.77 10.70
N VAL A 116 -2.49 3.96 10.51
CA VAL A 116 -1.95 5.04 9.68
C VAL A 116 -1.65 6.27 10.54
N ARG A 117 -0.44 6.82 10.42
CA ARG A 117 -0.05 8.09 11.01
C ARG A 117 0.69 8.95 9.99
N GLY A 118 0.62 10.28 10.12
CA GLY A 118 1.33 11.21 9.25
C GLY A 118 0.90 11.06 7.78
N GLN A 119 1.84 11.05 6.85
CA GLN A 119 1.52 10.97 5.42
C GLN A 119 1.11 9.55 4.99
N CYS A 120 -0.01 9.46 4.27
CA CYS A 120 -0.52 8.25 3.61
C CYS A 120 -0.95 8.65 2.20
N LEU A 121 0.00 8.62 1.27
CA LEU A 121 -0.14 9.26 -0.04
C LEU A 121 0.01 8.25 -1.18
N GLY A 122 -0.67 8.51 -2.29
CA GLY A 122 -0.52 7.75 -3.53
C GLY A 122 -0.67 6.25 -3.33
N GLY A 123 0.28 5.47 -3.83
CA GLY A 123 0.34 4.02 -3.63
C GLY A 123 0.25 3.58 -2.16
N GLY A 124 0.62 4.44 -1.20
CA GLY A 124 0.42 4.20 0.22
C GLY A 124 -1.05 4.25 0.63
N LEU A 125 -1.83 5.18 0.07
CA LEU A 125 -3.27 5.23 0.29
C LEU A 125 -3.99 4.12 -0.49
N GLU A 126 -3.53 3.77 -1.68
CA GLU A 126 -4.04 2.60 -2.43
C GLU A 126 -3.88 1.32 -1.61
N PHE A 127 -2.70 1.11 -1.03
CA PHE A 127 -2.39 0.00 -0.13
C PHE A 127 -3.29 0.01 1.12
N ALA A 128 -3.45 1.16 1.77
CA ALA A 128 -4.33 1.30 2.94
C ALA A 128 -5.82 1.03 2.59
N ALA A 129 -6.28 1.53 1.44
CA ALA A 129 -7.66 1.35 0.96
C ALA A 129 -7.99 -0.10 0.58
N ALA A 130 -7.01 -0.94 0.26
CA ALA A 130 -7.19 -2.37 0.04
C ALA A 130 -7.39 -3.15 1.36
N GLY A 131 -7.08 -2.56 2.51
CA GLY A 131 -7.35 -3.12 3.85
C GLY A 131 -8.85 -3.23 4.17
N SER A 132 -9.18 -3.86 5.30
CA SER A 132 -10.59 -3.95 5.78
C SER A 132 -11.04 -2.69 6.50
N LEU A 133 -10.25 -2.26 7.47
CA LEU A 133 -10.52 -1.13 8.36
C LEU A 133 -9.25 -0.30 8.50
N VAL A 134 -9.40 1.01 8.43
CA VAL A 134 -8.28 1.96 8.61
C VAL A 134 -8.46 2.68 9.94
N PHE A 135 -7.46 2.59 10.79
CA PHE A 135 -7.31 3.35 12.04
C PHE A 135 -6.29 4.45 11.78
N ALA A 136 -6.63 5.68 12.06
CA ALA A 136 -5.75 6.80 11.73
C ALA A 136 -5.43 7.66 12.95
N ALA A 137 -4.19 8.16 13.05
CA ALA A 137 -3.87 9.18 14.02
C ALA A 137 -4.46 10.54 13.61
N PRO A 138 -4.73 11.45 14.57
CA PRO A 138 -5.30 12.78 14.27
C PRO A 138 -4.47 13.59 13.28
N ASP A 139 -3.15 13.39 13.26
CA ASP A 139 -2.20 14.04 12.35
C ASP A 139 -2.12 13.40 10.95
N ALA A 140 -2.83 12.30 10.71
CA ALA A 140 -2.77 11.62 9.42
C ALA A 140 -3.36 12.47 8.29
N GLN A 141 -2.64 12.48 7.16
CA GLN A 141 -3.01 13.13 5.91
C GLN A 141 -3.10 12.08 4.81
N LEU A 142 -4.30 11.92 4.25
CA LEU A 142 -4.60 10.92 3.23
C LEU A 142 -4.86 11.60 1.90
N GLY A 143 -4.16 11.22 0.83
CA GLY A 143 -4.30 11.91 -0.46
C GLY A 143 -3.74 11.14 -1.65
N GLN A 144 -4.12 11.62 -2.85
CA GLN A 144 -3.68 11.09 -4.13
C GLN A 144 -3.02 12.20 -4.96
N PRO A 145 -1.71 12.46 -4.75
CA PRO A 145 -1.04 13.61 -5.35
C PRO A 145 -0.61 13.41 -6.81
N GLU A 146 -0.83 12.23 -7.40
CA GLU A 146 -0.32 11.80 -8.70
C GLU A 146 -0.64 12.78 -9.81
N ILE A 147 -1.83 13.37 -9.82
CA ILE A 147 -2.24 14.34 -10.85
C ILE A 147 -1.32 15.57 -10.91
N LYS A 148 -0.68 15.94 -9.81
CA LYS A 148 0.30 17.03 -9.76
C LYS A 148 1.61 16.68 -10.50
N LEU A 149 1.82 15.39 -10.77
CA LEU A 149 2.94 14.87 -11.54
C LEU A 149 2.53 14.57 -13.00
N GLY A 150 1.35 15.00 -13.44
CA GLY A 150 0.84 14.72 -14.76
C GLY A 150 0.40 13.28 -14.99
N VAL A 151 0.26 12.50 -13.92
CA VAL A 151 -0.22 11.11 -13.97
C VAL A 151 -1.44 10.94 -13.08
N PHE A 152 -2.15 9.81 -13.17
CA PHE A 152 -3.25 9.49 -12.25
C PHE A 152 -2.89 8.24 -11.42
N ALA A 153 -3.66 7.97 -10.35
CA ALA A 153 -3.49 6.81 -9.48
C ALA A 153 -4.42 5.67 -9.93
N PRO A 154 -3.93 4.61 -10.62
CA PRO A 154 -4.80 3.60 -11.22
C PRO A 154 -5.64 2.84 -10.19
N ALA A 155 -5.02 2.29 -9.16
CA ALA A 155 -5.75 1.52 -8.16
C ALA A 155 -6.68 2.39 -7.32
N ALA A 156 -6.28 3.62 -6.98
CA ALA A 156 -7.16 4.55 -6.28
C ALA A 156 -8.38 4.95 -7.11
N SER A 157 -8.23 5.07 -8.45
CA SER A 157 -9.35 5.34 -9.37
C SER A 157 -10.42 4.25 -9.35
N VAL A 158 -10.06 3.06 -8.92
CA VAL A 158 -10.99 1.94 -8.73
C VAL A 158 -11.46 1.83 -7.27
N LEU A 159 -10.54 1.85 -6.32
CA LEU A 159 -10.84 1.57 -4.91
C LEU A 159 -11.57 2.71 -4.21
N LEU A 160 -11.17 3.98 -4.45
CA LEU A 160 -11.76 5.10 -3.71
C LEU A 160 -13.24 5.33 -4.02
N PRO A 161 -13.73 5.27 -5.28
CA PRO A 161 -15.18 5.37 -5.54
C PRO A 161 -16.01 4.34 -4.77
N LEU A 162 -15.47 3.12 -4.61
CA LEU A 162 -16.11 2.05 -3.87
C LEU A 162 -16.08 2.25 -2.34
N ARG A 163 -15.09 3.03 -1.84
CA ARG A 163 -14.91 3.30 -0.41
C ARG A 163 -15.65 4.55 0.07
N VAL A 164 -15.61 5.63 -0.71
CA VAL A 164 -16.08 6.96 -0.27
C VAL A 164 -17.17 7.55 -1.17
N GLY A 165 -17.51 6.85 -2.24
CA GLY A 165 -18.43 7.33 -3.28
C GLY A 165 -17.75 8.21 -4.32
N GLN A 166 -18.36 8.32 -5.51
CA GLN A 166 -17.79 8.91 -6.72
C GLN A 166 -17.29 10.34 -6.51
N ALA A 167 -18.13 11.24 -6.02
CA ALA A 167 -17.77 12.66 -5.91
C ALA A 167 -16.57 12.94 -4.99
N ARG A 168 -16.46 12.19 -3.88
CA ARG A 168 -15.33 12.33 -2.93
C ARG A 168 -14.05 11.73 -3.50
N ALA A 169 -14.17 10.62 -4.23
CA ALA A 169 -13.03 10.03 -4.92
C ALA A 169 -12.51 10.96 -6.01
N GLU A 170 -13.38 11.53 -6.84
CA GLU A 170 -13.00 12.52 -7.87
C GLU A 170 -12.32 13.74 -7.27
N ASP A 171 -12.80 14.26 -6.13
CA ASP A 171 -12.18 15.38 -5.44
C ASP A 171 -10.70 15.07 -5.10
N LEU A 172 -10.39 13.87 -4.56
CA LEU A 172 -9.01 13.50 -4.26
C LEU A 172 -8.16 13.28 -5.51
N LEU A 173 -8.72 12.52 -6.48
CA LEU A 173 -8.00 12.11 -7.69
C LEU A 173 -7.70 13.26 -8.63
N LEU A 174 -8.64 14.20 -8.78
CA LEU A 174 -8.52 15.31 -9.75
C LEU A 174 -7.82 16.52 -9.16
N SER A 175 -7.96 16.77 -7.84
CA SER A 175 -7.27 17.89 -7.19
C SER A 175 -5.86 17.54 -6.71
N GLY A 176 -5.59 16.28 -6.45
CA GLY A 176 -4.33 15.84 -5.84
C GLY A 176 -4.17 16.31 -4.39
N ARG A 177 -5.24 16.78 -3.74
CA ARG A 177 -5.17 17.26 -2.35
C ARG A 177 -5.16 16.11 -1.35
N SER A 178 -4.78 16.41 -0.12
CA SER A 178 -4.94 15.50 1.01
C SER A 178 -6.12 15.95 1.89
N ILE A 179 -6.67 14.99 2.63
CA ILE A 179 -7.70 15.20 3.66
C ILE A 179 -7.18 14.76 5.02
N SER A 180 -7.69 15.37 6.07
CA SER A 180 -7.38 14.97 7.45
C SER A 180 -8.01 13.63 7.82
N ALA A 181 -7.49 12.98 8.86
CA ALA A 181 -8.07 11.76 9.43
C ALA A 181 -9.56 11.93 9.80
N LEU A 182 -9.95 13.08 10.38
CA LEU A 182 -11.33 13.37 10.74
C LEU A 182 -12.23 13.47 9.51
N GLN A 183 -11.78 14.15 8.45
CA GLN A 183 -12.53 14.22 7.20
C GLN A 183 -12.65 12.83 6.56
N ALA A 184 -11.57 12.05 6.57
CA ALA A 184 -11.58 10.68 6.05
C ALA A 184 -12.52 9.76 6.84
N ALA A 185 -12.64 9.94 8.16
CA ALA A 185 -13.60 9.24 9.00
C ALA A 185 -15.05 9.64 8.65
N THR A 186 -15.32 10.93 8.46
CA THR A 186 -16.64 11.41 8.01
C THR A 186 -17.04 10.83 6.65
N TRP A 187 -16.06 10.53 5.79
CA TRP A 187 -16.29 9.93 4.48
C TRP A 187 -16.41 8.41 4.51
N GLY A 188 -16.08 7.76 5.63
CA GLY A 188 -16.10 6.30 5.80
C GLY A 188 -14.82 5.61 5.29
N LEU A 189 -13.78 6.38 4.91
CA LEU A 189 -12.48 5.84 4.54
C LEU A 189 -11.68 5.37 5.76
N VAL A 190 -11.75 6.13 6.86
CA VAL A 190 -11.17 5.81 8.16
C VAL A 190 -12.28 5.29 9.07
N HIS A 191 -12.02 4.15 9.70
CA HIS A 191 -12.94 3.50 10.64
C HIS A 191 -12.94 4.20 12.00
N GLU A 192 -11.76 4.55 12.50
CA GLU A 192 -11.58 5.17 13.81
C GLU A 192 -10.37 6.12 13.79
N VAL A 193 -10.51 7.27 14.45
CA VAL A 193 -9.39 8.18 14.72
C VAL A 193 -8.94 7.99 16.16
N ALA A 194 -7.67 7.62 16.36
CA ALA A 194 -7.08 7.33 17.67
C ALA A 194 -5.66 7.91 17.76
N ASP A 195 -5.27 8.42 18.92
CA ASP A 195 -3.92 8.98 19.16
C ASP A 195 -2.81 7.98 18.84
N ASP A 196 -3.06 6.71 19.16
CA ASP A 196 -2.24 5.57 18.71
C ASP A 196 -3.09 4.63 17.85
N PRO A 197 -3.02 4.74 16.51
CA PRO A 197 -3.84 3.93 15.63
C PRO A 197 -3.51 2.43 15.67
N ALA A 198 -2.26 2.06 16.01
CA ALA A 198 -1.89 0.66 16.16
C ALA A 198 -2.49 0.06 17.44
N ALA A 199 -2.50 0.82 18.53
CA ALA A 199 -3.19 0.41 19.77
C ALA A 199 -4.71 0.38 19.59
N GLY A 200 -5.30 1.34 18.85
CA GLY A 200 -6.73 1.32 18.49
C GLY A 200 -7.12 0.08 17.70
N ALA A 201 -6.36 -0.23 16.65
CA ALA A 201 -6.56 -1.44 15.84
C ALA A 201 -6.39 -2.74 16.67
N LEU A 202 -5.41 -2.79 17.58
CA LEU A 202 -5.21 -3.92 18.48
C LEU A 202 -6.38 -4.08 19.45
N THR A 203 -6.86 -2.99 20.04
CA THR A 203 -8.05 -2.98 20.92
C THR A 203 -9.29 -3.47 20.16
N TYR A 204 -9.48 -3.01 18.92
CA TYR A 204 -10.55 -3.50 18.06
C TYR A 204 -10.44 -5.00 17.82
N PHE A 205 -9.24 -5.49 17.49
CA PHE A 205 -8.97 -6.92 17.29
C PHE A 205 -9.34 -7.73 18.54
N GLU A 206 -8.83 -7.34 19.71
CA GLU A 206 -9.06 -8.06 20.97
C GLU A 206 -10.53 -8.11 21.35
N LYS A 207 -11.23 -6.98 21.21
CA LYS A 207 -12.63 -6.84 21.58
C LYS A 207 -13.60 -7.52 20.61
N ASN A 208 -13.29 -7.47 19.31
CA ASN A 208 -14.25 -7.80 18.27
C ASN A 208 -13.92 -9.05 17.45
N LEU A 209 -12.64 -9.45 17.35
CA LEU A 209 -12.19 -10.57 16.50
C LEU A 209 -11.61 -11.72 17.30
N LEU A 210 -10.87 -11.44 18.36
CA LEU A 210 -10.28 -12.49 19.22
C LEU A 210 -11.36 -13.39 19.82
N GLY A 211 -11.12 -14.70 19.81
CA GLY A 211 -12.07 -15.71 20.30
C GLY A 211 -13.17 -16.09 19.30
N LYS A 212 -13.21 -15.49 18.10
CA LYS A 212 -14.12 -15.94 17.04
C LYS A 212 -13.58 -17.18 16.33
N SER A 213 -14.46 -17.95 15.69
CA SER A 213 -14.06 -19.04 14.80
C SER A 213 -13.33 -18.49 13.57
N ALA A 214 -12.08 -18.89 13.37
CA ALA A 214 -11.27 -18.48 12.22
C ALA A 214 -11.91 -18.91 10.88
N ALA A 215 -12.50 -20.13 10.84
CA ALA A 215 -13.19 -20.62 9.66
C ALA A 215 -14.45 -19.80 9.33
N ALA A 216 -15.28 -19.49 10.35
CA ALA A 216 -16.47 -18.66 10.14
C ALA A 216 -16.09 -17.24 9.72
N LEU A 217 -15.04 -16.66 10.34
CA LEU A 217 -14.56 -15.32 10.00
C LEU A 217 -14.04 -15.26 8.56
N ALA A 218 -13.32 -16.29 8.10
CA ALA A 218 -12.85 -16.38 6.72
C ALA A 218 -13.99 -16.35 5.70
N LEU A 219 -15.05 -17.11 5.96
CA LEU A 219 -16.23 -17.16 5.10
C LEU A 219 -17.01 -15.83 5.14
N ALA A 220 -17.11 -15.21 6.31
CA ALA A 220 -17.73 -13.90 6.46
C ALA A 220 -16.96 -12.80 5.69
N VAL A 221 -15.62 -12.78 5.77
CA VAL A 221 -14.77 -11.87 5.00
C VAL A 221 -15.00 -12.09 3.50
N ARG A 222 -14.97 -13.34 3.05
CA ARG A 222 -15.21 -13.68 1.64
C ARG A 222 -16.57 -13.18 1.19
N ALA A 223 -17.64 -13.53 1.90
CA ALA A 223 -19.01 -13.12 1.55
C ALA A 223 -19.18 -11.60 1.48
N ALA A 224 -18.55 -10.85 2.41
CA ALA A 224 -18.64 -9.40 2.44
C ALA A 224 -17.78 -8.72 1.36
N ARG A 225 -16.65 -9.34 0.96
CA ARG A 225 -15.67 -8.74 0.05
C ARG A 225 -15.79 -9.17 -1.40
N GLU A 226 -16.32 -10.34 -1.67
CA GLU A 226 -16.31 -10.93 -3.02
C GLU A 226 -16.83 -9.96 -4.10
N PRO A 227 -18.00 -9.29 -3.94
CA PRO A 227 -18.48 -8.33 -4.93
C PRO A 227 -17.54 -7.14 -5.14
N PHE A 228 -16.95 -6.63 -4.04
CA PHE A 228 -15.99 -5.53 -4.08
C PHE A 228 -14.68 -5.96 -4.78
N ALA A 229 -14.16 -7.14 -4.45
CA ALA A 229 -12.93 -7.68 -5.03
C ALA A 229 -13.09 -8.01 -6.51
N GLU A 230 -14.22 -8.57 -6.92
CA GLU A 230 -14.53 -8.88 -8.32
C GLU A 230 -14.59 -7.59 -9.16
N LEU A 231 -15.32 -6.58 -8.70
CA LEU A 231 -15.42 -5.30 -9.39
C LEU A 231 -14.06 -4.60 -9.45
N ALA A 232 -13.29 -4.61 -8.35
CA ALA A 232 -11.97 -4.01 -8.32
C ALA A 232 -11.02 -4.68 -9.34
N ARG A 233 -10.98 -6.01 -9.38
CA ARG A 233 -10.15 -6.75 -10.34
C ARG A 233 -10.52 -6.44 -11.79
N ALA A 234 -11.81 -6.54 -12.11
CA ALA A 234 -12.28 -6.27 -13.48
C ALA A 234 -11.91 -4.86 -13.96
N ARG A 235 -11.83 -3.89 -13.05
CA ARG A 235 -11.53 -2.50 -13.40
C ARG A 235 -10.04 -2.17 -13.35
N LEU A 236 -9.24 -2.88 -12.54
CA LEU A 236 -7.80 -2.62 -12.43
C LEU A 236 -7.08 -2.83 -13.76
N ASP A 237 -7.41 -3.89 -14.49
CA ASP A 237 -6.81 -4.16 -15.80
C ASP A 237 -7.13 -3.06 -16.82
N ASP A 238 -8.38 -2.56 -16.83
CA ASP A 238 -8.80 -1.46 -17.71
C ASP A 238 -8.05 -0.16 -17.42
N VAL A 239 -7.91 0.21 -16.14
CA VAL A 239 -7.22 1.45 -15.75
C VAL A 239 -5.71 1.34 -15.91
N GLU A 240 -5.14 0.14 -15.73
CA GLU A 240 -3.72 -0.13 -16.04
C GLU A 240 -3.45 0.05 -17.53
N ALA A 241 -4.29 -0.52 -18.39
CA ALA A 241 -4.19 -0.33 -19.83
C ALA A 241 -4.34 1.16 -20.22
N LEU A 242 -5.30 1.87 -19.63
CA LEU A 242 -5.47 3.32 -19.84
C LEU A 242 -4.21 4.10 -19.45
N TYR A 243 -3.59 3.74 -18.32
CA TYR A 243 -2.35 4.35 -17.84
C TYR A 243 -1.19 4.09 -18.82
N LEU A 244 -0.95 2.82 -19.16
CA LEU A 244 0.19 2.42 -19.98
C LEU A 244 0.06 2.85 -21.44
N ASP A 245 -1.12 2.66 -22.05
CA ASP A 245 -1.33 2.84 -23.48
C ASP A 245 -1.68 4.28 -23.87
N LYS A 246 -2.29 5.04 -22.97
CA LYS A 246 -2.76 6.40 -23.26
C LYS A 246 -1.98 7.45 -22.49
N LEU A 247 -1.96 7.36 -21.15
CA LEU A 247 -1.33 8.39 -20.34
C LEU A 247 0.18 8.44 -20.57
N MET A 248 0.88 7.30 -20.50
CA MET A 248 2.34 7.26 -20.67
C MET A 248 2.81 7.59 -22.10
N ALA A 249 1.89 7.62 -23.08
CA ALA A 249 2.16 8.11 -24.42
C ALA A 249 2.15 9.64 -24.50
N THR A 250 1.63 10.35 -23.47
CA THR A 250 1.61 11.82 -23.45
C THR A 250 2.98 12.38 -23.10
N ARG A 251 3.29 13.57 -23.59
CA ARG A 251 4.51 14.29 -23.20
C ARG A 251 4.42 14.77 -21.76
N ASP A 252 3.26 15.20 -21.34
CA ASP A 252 3.04 15.79 -20.01
C ASP A 252 3.26 14.77 -18.88
N ALA A 253 2.88 13.50 -19.05
CA ALA A 253 3.15 12.47 -18.05
C ALA A 253 4.67 12.27 -17.85
N ASN A 254 5.42 12.19 -18.94
CA ASN A 254 6.88 12.04 -18.87
C ASN A 254 7.56 13.30 -18.31
N GLU A 255 7.11 14.49 -18.73
CA GLU A 255 7.60 15.78 -18.23
C GLU A 255 7.36 15.92 -16.71
N GLY A 256 6.16 15.60 -16.24
CA GLY A 256 5.80 15.75 -14.82
C GLY A 256 6.63 14.84 -13.92
N LEU A 257 6.81 13.59 -14.30
CA LEU A 257 7.67 12.63 -13.56
C LEU A 257 9.13 13.10 -13.55
N GLN A 258 9.65 13.52 -14.72
CA GLN A 258 11.02 13.99 -14.84
C GLN A 258 11.26 15.29 -14.05
N ALA A 259 10.32 16.24 -14.12
CA ALA A 259 10.40 17.50 -13.39
C ALA A 259 10.44 17.26 -11.87
N PHE A 260 9.68 16.30 -11.36
CA PHE A 260 9.70 15.93 -9.95
C PHE A 260 11.07 15.37 -9.54
N ILE A 261 11.65 14.45 -10.32
CA ILE A 261 12.98 13.87 -10.05
C ILE A 261 14.06 14.95 -10.07
N GLU A 262 13.97 15.88 -11.02
CA GLU A 262 14.89 17.01 -11.15
C GLU A 262 14.60 18.17 -10.18
N LYS A 263 13.55 18.06 -9.36
CA LYS A 263 13.11 19.10 -8.39
C LYS A 263 12.88 20.46 -9.03
N ARG A 264 12.28 20.47 -10.22
CA ARG A 264 11.87 21.68 -10.95
C ARG A 264 10.36 21.70 -11.19
N GLN A 265 9.83 22.85 -11.60
CA GLN A 265 8.44 22.95 -12.05
C GLN A 265 8.27 22.29 -13.42
N PRO A 266 7.19 21.51 -13.63
CA PRO A 266 6.88 20.95 -14.95
C PRO A 266 6.44 22.03 -15.93
N ARG A 267 6.63 21.74 -17.23
CA ARG A 267 6.19 22.59 -18.34
C ARG A 267 5.20 21.81 -19.18
N TRP A 268 3.92 22.06 -18.94
CA TRP A 268 2.84 21.37 -19.62
C TRP A 268 2.71 21.81 -21.09
N GLU A 269 2.63 20.83 -22.00
CA GLU A 269 2.36 21.05 -23.42
C GLU A 269 0.91 20.66 -23.79
N HIS A 270 0.16 20.07 -22.85
CA HIS A 270 -1.22 19.59 -22.98
C HIS A 270 -1.39 18.52 -24.07
N ARG A 271 -0.43 17.64 -24.23
CA ARG A 271 -0.42 16.58 -25.26
C ARG A 271 0.43 15.36 -24.85
#